data_8f7175936f429394e323e4a1b67eb047
#
_entry.id   8f7175936f429394e323e4a1b67eb047
#
_cell.length_a   1.000
_cell.length_b   1.000
_cell.length_c   1.000
_cell.angle_alpha   90.00
_cell.angle_beta   90.00
_cell.angle_gamma   90.00
#
_symmetry.space_group_name_H-M   'P 1'
#
loop_
_entity.id
_entity.type
_entity.pdbx_description
1 polymer ?
#
loop_
_entity_poly.entity_id
_entity_poly.type
_entity_poly.pdbx_seq_one_letter_code
_entity_poly.pdbx_strand_id
1 'polypeptide(L)'
;MNNAEAVSRQPIVLAPGAGRVYPMGRICAVFKADAAESASRYSISEWWLEPHTQGPGAHAHPEDDIFYVIEGTMSLRVGEVWTHATRGAFVLVPGGVIHDFENRGDVRAGVLNLSIPGPFE
;
A
#
# COMPACT_ATOMS: atom_id res chain seq x y z
N MET A 1 4.13 30.64 -3.02
CA MET A 1 4.54 29.32 -3.49
C MET A 1 5.72 29.41 -4.42
N ASN A 2 6.60 28.48 -4.30
CA ASN A 2 7.72 28.40 -5.20
C ASN A 2 7.29 27.64 -6.46
N ASN A 3 7.23 28.33 -7.59
CA ASN A 3 6.83 27.73 -8.85
C ASN A 3 7.81 26.65 -9.32
N ALA A 4 9.07 26.75 -8.91
CA ALA A 4 10.05 25.73 -9.27
C ALA A 4 9.70 24.36 -8.67
N GLU A 5 9.11 24.34 -7.46
CA GLU A 5 8.68 23.08 -6.88
C GLU A 5 7.55 22.45 -7.69
N ALA A 6 6.58 23.26 -8.10
CA ALA A 6 5.46 22.76 -8.89
C ALA A 6 5.93 22.18 -10.22
N VAL A 7 6.92 22.82 -10.89
CA VAL A 7 7.40 22.35 -12.19
C VAL A 7 8.49 21.30 -12.10
N SER A 8 9.04 21.05 -10.88
CA SER A 8 10.10 20.05 -10.73
C SER A 8 9.59 18.62 -10.68
N ARG A 9 8.28 18.45 -10.44
CA ARG A 9 7.71 17.11 -10.40
C ARG A 9 7.59 16.56 -11.82
N GLN A 10 8.02 15.32 -11.98
CA GLN A 10 8.01 14.66 -13.26
C GLN A 10 6.91 13.62 -13.35
N PRO A 11 6.32 13.40 -14.52
CA PRO A 11 5.45 12.27 -14.71
C PRO A 11 6.20 10.96 -14.44
N ILE A 12 5.48 9.98 -13.89
CA ILE A 12 6.02 8.64 -13.67
C ILE A 12 5.18 7.67 -14.48
N VAL A 13 5.84 6.91 -15.35
CA VAL A 13 5.18 5.89 -16.16
C VAL A 13 5.97 4.61 -15.98
N LEU A 14 5.34 3.61 -15.38
CA LEU A 14 5.98 2.33 -15.07
C LEU A 14 5.25 1.21 -15.79
N ALA A 15 6.02 0.29 -16.34
CA ALA A 15 5.46 -0.93 -16.92
C ALA A 15 4.84 -1.80 -15.80
N PRO A 16 3.98 -2.78 -16.14
CA PRO A 16 3.42 -3.68 -15.14
C PRO A 16 4.51 -4.29 -14.26
N GLY A 17 4.29 -4.23 -12.95
CA GLY A 17 5.22 -4.78 -11.97
C GLY A 17 6.46 -3.95 -11.69
N ALA A 18 6.69 -2.87 -12.44
CA ALA A 18 7.88 -2.04 -12.26
C ALA A 18 7.74 -1.09 -11.07
N GLY A 19 8.87 -0.63 -10.58
CA GLY A 19 8.95 0.28 -9.45
C GLY A 19 10.18 -0.02 -8.62
N ARG A 20 10.30 0.64 -7.46
CA ARG A 20 11.39 0.33 -6.53
C ARG A 20 10.97 -0.84 -5.65
N VAL A 21 11.73 -1.93 -5.74
CA VAL A 21 11.39 -3.19 -5.10
C VAL A 21 12.11 -3.31 -3.76
N TYR A 22 11.35 -3.58 -2.70
CA TYR A 22 11.89 -3.80 -1.35
C TYR A 22 11.46 -5.19 -0.89
N PRO A 23 12.29 -6.22 -1.13
CA PRO A 23 11.98 -7.57 -0.67
C PRO A 23 12.20 -7.68 0.84
N MET A 24 11.26 -8.30 1.53
CA MET A 24 11.28 -8.48 2.98
C MET A 24 10.85 -9.91 3.30
N GLY A 25 11.62 -10.89 2.84
CA GLY A 25 11.29 -12.30 3.02
C GLY A 25 10.06 -12.69 2.19
N ARG A 26 8.97 -13.03 2.86
CA ARG A 26 7.74 -13.46 2.19
C ARG A 26 6.82 -12.29 1.81
N ILE A 27 7.27 -11.08 2.11
CA ILE A 27 6.57 -9.85 1.74
C ILE A 27 7.47 -9.08 0.79
N CYS A 28 6.87 -8.48 -0.23
CA CYS A 28 7.60 -7.60 -1.15
C CYS A 28 6.77 -6.34 -1.39
N ALA A 29 7.39 -5.19 -1.15
CA ALA A 29 6.80 -3.92 -1.50
C ALA A 29 7.41 -3.40 -2.80
N VAL A 30 6.57 -2.83 -3.66
CA VAL A 30 7.02 -2.22 -4.92
C VAL A 30 6.47 -0.79 -4.94
N PHE A 31 7.35 0.19 -4.73
CA PHE A 31 6.94 1.58 -4.71
C PHE A 31 6.80 2.14 -6.11
N LYS A 32 5.66 2.76 -6.38
CA LYS A 32 5.32 3.39 -7.65
C LYS A 32 5.58 4.88 -7.61
N ALA A 33 5.20 5.53 -6.50
CA ALA A 33 5.46 6.94 -6.27
C ALA A 33 5.60 7.15 -4.77
N ASP A 34 6.70 7.73 -4.34
CA ASP A 34 6.94 7.95 -2.91
C ASP A 34 6.60 9.39 -2.50
N ALA A 35 6.78 9.66 -1.21
CA ALA A 35 6.51 10.98 -0.66
C ALA A 35 7.37 12.06 -1.34
N ALA A 36 8.64 11.78 -1.63
CA ALA A 36 9.51 12.73 -2.28
C ALA A 36 9.04 13.06 -3.70
N GLU A 37 8.55 12.04 -4.42
CA GLU A 37 8.08 12.21 -5.79
C GLU A 37 6.73 12.93 -5.86
N SER A 38 5.93 12.86 -4.81
CA SER A 38 4.60 13.46 -4.76
C SER A 38 4.55 14.78 -4.00
N ALA A 39 5.68 15.33 -3.57
CA ALA A 39 5.75 16.48 -2.68
C ALA A 39 5.00 16.22 -1.38
N SER A 40 5.17 15.04 -0.82
CA SER A 40 4.57 14.57 0.43
C SER A 40 3.04 14.53 0.44
N ARG A 41 2.42 14.48 -0.73
CA ARG A 41 0.95 14.42 -0.83
C ARG A 41 0.40 13.03 -0.67
N TYR A 42 1.15 12.03 -1.13
CA TYR A 42 0.75 10.62 -1.07
C TYR A 42 1.96 9.74 -1.29
N SER A 43 1.83 8.48 -0.94
CA SER A 43 2.74 7.44 -1.42
C SER A 43 1.91 6.29 -1.96
N ILE A 44 2.38 5.68 -3.03
CA ILE A 44 1.67 4.61 -3.74
C ILE A 44 2.61 3.44 -3.91
N SER A 45 2.17 2.27 -3.45
CA SER A 45 3.00 1.07 -3.47
C SER A 45 2.12 -0.17 -3.62
N GLU A 46 2.70 -1.22 -4.18
CA GLU A 46 2.09 -2.54 -4.15
C GLU A 46 2.70 -3.34 -3.02
N TRP A 47 1.89 -4.17 -2.36
CA TRP A 47 2.34 -5.09 -1.33
C TRP A 47 1.92 -6.49 -1.71
N TRP A 48 2.92 -7.36 -1.85
CA TRP A 48 2.72 -8.74 -2.28
C TRP A 48 3.12 -9.68 -1.16
N LEU A 49 2.21 -10.57 -0.80
CA LEU A 49 2.42 -11.56 0.27
C LEU A 49 2.31 -12.97 -0.31
N GLU A 50 3.29 -13.79 0.00
CA GLU A 50 3.25 -15.21 -0.34
C GLU A 50 2.12 -15.89 0.44
N PRO A 51 1.70 -17.12 0.04
CA PRO A 51 0.66 -17.83 0.79
C PRO A 51 1.00 -17.96 2.27
N HIS A 52 -0.01 -17.90 3.12
CA HIS A 52 0.12 -18.12 4.57
C HIS A 52 1.18 -17.23 5.20
N THR A 53 1.12 -15.94 4.91
CA THR A 53 2.10 -14.96 5.39
C THR A 53 1.39 -13.89 6.21
N GLN A 54 1.88 -13.70 7.44
CA GLN A 54 1.43 -12.59 8.28
C GLN A 54 2.00 -11.28 7.72
N GLY A 55 1.25 -10.19 7.90
CA GLY A 55 1.69 -8.89 7.47
C GLY A 55 2.52 -8.16 8.52
N PRO A 56 2.52 -6.83 8.46
CA PRO A 56 3.36 -6.03 9.35
C PRO A 56 2.94 -6.03 10.82
N GLY A 57 1.74 -6.51 11.12
CA GLY A 57 1.18 -6.45 12.45
C GLY A 57 0.26 -5.26 12.63
N ALA A 58 -0.60 -5.34 13.65
CA ALA A 58 -1.57 -4.29 13.91
C ALA A 58 -0.86 -2.98 14.28
N HIS A 59 -1.23 -1.89 13.63
CA HIS A 59 -0.63 -0.58 13.85
C HIS A 59 -1.62 0.52 13.46
N ALA A 60 -1.31 1.74 13.88
CA ALA A 60 -2.08 2.92 13.52
C ALA A 60 -1.13 4.09 13.27
N HIS A 61 -1.54 5.00 12.41
CA HIS A 61 -0.77 6.21 12.10
C HIS A 61 -1.74 7.32 11.66
N PRO A 62 -1.30 8.59 11.65
CA PRO A 62 -2.19 9.71 11.32
C PRO A 62 -2.72 9.69 9.88
N GLU A 63 -2.00 9.03 8.98
CA GLU A 63 -2.33 9.02 7.56
C GLU A 63 -3.52 8.11 7.27
N ASP A 64 -4.28 8.45 6.23
CA ASP A 64 -5.27 7.53 5.67
C ASP A 64 -4.55 6.49 4.83
N ASP A 65 -5.02 5.25 4.88
CA ASP A 65 -4.56 4.19 4.00
C ASP A 65 -5.70 3.71 3.13
N ILE A 66 -5.40 3.57 1.85
CA ILE A 66 -6.33 2.99 0.88
C ILE A 66 -5.71 1.70 0.37
N PHE A 67 -6.51 0.64 0.31
CA PHE A 67 -6.10 -0.65 -0.23
C PHE A 67 -7.04 -1.06 -1.35
N TYR A 68 -6.47 -1.48 -2.45
CA TYR A 68 -7.21 -2.05 -3.58
C TYR A 68 -6.58 -3.38 -3.91
N VAL A 69 -7.37 -4.46 -3.85
CA VAL A 69 -6.83 -5.81 -4.06
C VAL A 69 -6.62 -6.04 -5.55
N ILE A 70 -5.37 -6.34 -5.91
CA ILE A 70 -4.97 -6.56 -7.29
C ILE A 70 -5.13 -8.04 -7.67
N GLU A 71 -4.74 -8.93 -6.75
CA GLU A 71 -4.70 -10.36 -7.02
C GLU A 71 -4.88 -11.14 -5.73
N GLY A 72 -5.51 -12.32 -5.83
CA GLY A 72 -5.72 -13.19 -4.69
C GLY A 72 -6.73 -12.64 -3.71
N THR A 73 -6.60 -13.08 -2.46
CA THR A 73 -7.45 -12.64 -1.34
C THR A 73 -6.55 -12.13 -0.23
N MET A 74 -6.72 -10.85 0.12
CA MET A 74 -5.98 -10.28 1.24
C MET A 74 -6.93 -10.12 2.41
N SER A 75 -6.54 -10.65 3.57
CA SER A 75 -7.28 -10.42 4.80
C SER A 75 -6.85 -9.07 5.35
N LEU A 76 -7.81 -8.15 5.48
CA LEU A 76 -7.56 -6.78 5.93
C LEU A 76 -8.30 -6.54 7.23
N ARG A 77 -7.56 -6.10 8.24
CA ARG A 77 -8.13 -5.71 9.53
C ARG A 77 -8.31 -4.21 9.58
N VAL A 78 -9.52 -3.78 9.90
CA VAL A 78 -9.84 -2.37 10.14
C VAL A 78 -10.53 -2.28 11.51
N GLY A 79 -9.92 -1.61 12.46
CA GLY A 79 -10.36 -1.68 13.84
C GLY A 79 -10.28 -3.12 14.33
N GLU A 80 -11.41 -3.66 14.82
CA GLU A 80 -11.49 -5.04 15.32
C GLU A 80 -11.99 -6.03 14.27
N VAL A 81 -12.29 -5.57 13.06
CA VAL A 81 -12.95 -6.40 12.03
C VAL A 81 -11.96 -6.82 10.97
N TRP A 82 -11.89 -8.13 10.72
CA TRP A 82 -11.15 -8.70 9.61
C TRP A 82 -12.09 -8.95 8.44
N THR A 83 -11.68 -8.51 7.25
CA THR A 83 -12.41 -8.74 6.00
C THR A 83 -11.51 -9.48 5.04
N HIS A 84 -12.01 -10.54 4.42
CA HIS A 84 -11.26 -11.27 3.40
C HIS A 84 -11.57 -10.66 2.05
N ALA A 85 -10.72 -9.73 1.65
CA ALA A 85 -10.96 -8.91 0.47
C ALA A 85 -10.41 -9.59 -0.77
N THR A 86 -11.27 -9.80 -1.75
CA THR A 86 -10.91 -10.44 -3.01
C THR A 86 -10.54 -9.40 -4.06
N ARG A 87 -10.02 -9.87 -5.20
CA ARG A 87 -9.62 -9.01 -6.32
C ARG A 87 -10.69 -7.98 -6.64
N GLY A 88 -10.28 -6.72 -6.72
CA GLY A 88 -11.18 -5.61 -7.01
C GLY A 88 -11.82 -4.97 -5.77
N ALA A 89 -11.62 -5.54 -4.59
CA ALA A 89 -12.15 -4.96 -3.37
C ALA A 89 -11.37 -3.70 -2.99
N PHE A 90 -12.07 -2.77 -2.37
CA PHE A 90 -11.55 -1.47 -1.94
C PHE A 90 -11.75 -1.32 -0.44
N VAL A 91 -10.72 -0.89 0.26
CA VAL A 91 -10.79 -0.64 1.71
C VAL A 91 -10.11 0.69 2.01
N LEU A 92 -10.83 1.56 2.69
CA LEU A 92 -10.28 2.82 3.19
C LEU A 92 -10.15 2.74 4.71
N VAL A 93 -8.95 2.99 5.21
CA VAL A 93 -8.67 3.05 6.64
C VAL A 93 -8.37 4.50 7.00
N PRO A 94 -9.28 5.17 7.71
CA PRO A 94 -9.01 6.54 8.14
C PRO A 94 -7.82 6.61 9.09
N GLY A 95 -7.12 7.74 9.07
CA GLY A 95 -6.02 7.98 10.00
C GLY A 95 -6.43 7.73 11.45
N GLY A 96 -5.54 7.13 12.21
CA GLY A 96 -5.76 6.79 13.61
C GLY A 96 -6.44 5.45 13.85
N VAL A 97 -6.98 4.81 12.82
CA VAL A 97 -7.64 3.51 12.98
C VAL A 97 -6.62 2.39 12.89
N ILE A 98 -6.66 1.47 13.85
CA ILE A 98 -5.77 0.30 13.86
C ILE A 98 -6.08 -0.57 12.65
N HIS A 99 -5.06 -1.03 11.99
CA HIS A 99 -5.22 -1.88 10.81
C HIS A 99 -4.04 -2.83 10.63
N ASP A 100 -4.25 -3.84 9.81
CA ASP A 100 -3.26 -4.85 9.47
C ASP A 100 -3.72 -5.56 8.20
N PHE A 101 -2.82 -6.32 7.58
CA PHE A 101 -3.19 -7.18 6.48
C PHE A 101 -2.31 -8.42 6.47
N GLU A 102 -2.87 -9.54 6.00
CA GLU A 102 -2.16 -10.80 5.92
C GLU A 102 -2.77 -11.67 4.81
N ASN A 103 -1.99 -12.61 4.32
CA ASN A 103 -2.46 -13.58 3.36
C ASN A 103 -2.67 -14.92 4.04
N ARG A 104 -3.92 -15.30 4.24
CA ARG A 104 -4.31 -16.57 4.85
C ARG A 104 -4.59 -17.65 3.83
N GLY A 105 -4.49 -17.34 2.55
CA GLY A 105 -4.84 -18.26 1.48
C GLY A 105 -3.66 -19.05 0.96
N ASP A 106 -3.95 -19.86 -0.05
CA ASP A 106 -3.00 -20.80 -0.64
C ASP A 106 -2.31 -20.22 -1.90
N VAL A 107 -2.70 -19.03 -2.31
CA VAL A 107 -2.10 -18.36 -3.45
C VAL A 107 -1.56 -16.99 -3.04
N ARG A 108 -0.60 -16.50 -3.78
CA ARG A 108 -0.01 -15.18 -3.57
C ARG A 108 -1.11 -14.11 -3.67
N ALA A 109 -1.01 -13.09 -2.84
CA ALA A 109 -1.97 -11.98 -2.85
C ALA A 109 -1.24 -10.66 -2.94
N GLY A 110 -1.88 -9.70 -3.60
CA GLY A 110 -1.31 -8.37 -3.77
C GLY A 110 -2.36 -7.29 -3.66
N VAL A 111 -1.95 -6.16 -3.07
CA VAL A 111 -2.77 -4.97 -2.96
C VAL A 111 -2.01 -3.76 -3.46
N LEU A 112 -2.74 -2.79 -4.00
CA LEU A 112 -2.23 -1.45 -4.20
C LEU A 112 -2.57 -0.66 -2.93
N ASN A 113 -1.59 0.04 -2.40
CA ASN A 113 -1.74 0.84 -1.19
C ASN A 113 -1.42 2.30 -1.49
N LEU A 114 -2.30 3.19 -1.04
CA LEU A 114 -2.06 4.63 -1.06
C LEU A 114 -2.09 5.13 0.37
N SER A 115 -1.04 5.86 0.78
CA SER A 115 -1.02 6.58 2.05
C SER A 115 -1.16 8.06 1.78
N ILE A 116 -2.07 8.74 2.49
CA ILE A 116 -2.41 10.14 2.25
C ILE A 116 -2.49 10.86 3.60
N PRO A 117 -1.67 11.91 3.81
CA PRO A 117 -0.51 12.30 3.02
C PRO A 117 0.57 11.24 3.06
N GLY A 118 1.60 11.37 2.22
CA GLY A 118 2.57 10.32 2.04
C GLY A 118 3.80 10.45 2.94
N PRO A 119 3.78 9.88 4.13
CA PRO A 119 4.95 9.95 5.02
C PRO A 119 5.99 8.90 4.68
N PHE A 120 5.59 7.85 3.97
CA PHE A 120 6.48 6.73 3.68
C PHE A 120 7.09 6.86 2.32
N GLU A 121 8.23 6.37 2.26
CA GLU A 121 8.85 6.13 1.00
C GLU A 121 8.54 4.73 0.59
#